data_0bfe34372066a411c88a736e14f57871
#
_entry.id   0bfe34372066a411c88a736e14f57871
#
_cell.length_a   1.000
_cell.length_b   1.000
_cell.length_c   1.000
_cell.angle_alpha   90.00
_cell.angle_beta   90.00
_cell.angle_gamma   90.00
#
_symmetry.space_group_name_H-M   'P 1'
#
loop_
_entity.id
_entity.type
_entity.pdbx_description
1 polymer ?
#
loop_
_entity_poly.entity_id
_entity_poly.type
_entity_poly.pdbx_seq_one_letter_code
_entity_poly.pdbx_strand_id
1 'polypeptide(L)'
;MIDESAEEFSTLESIQHRVLWLAVRMIDHANNERPNVDGVKVGGHQASSASVVSMMTALFLHHLNGHDRVAVKPHAAPVFHAIQYLMGNLDRSYLTTLRSKGGLQSYPSRTKDPDPVDFSTGSVGLGPAAPLFAAATRRYVDAHFGDRPPARYIAMVGDAELDEGNIWEAIADPATQGLGNVMWVVDFNRQSLDRVVPGVRLEQWTGHFESAGWHVIELKYGKKLRGAFAMPGGDALRSWIDEMSNEQYQSLFGLAPAEVRQRFLENAPEAVHQFFSDMDDHQMADLVKDLGGHDLESLADAFVACDKEGDRPSVVFAYTIKGWGLPMAGNPRNHSALLTPEQIDDFRRAVNLTQEDEWDRFDAGSAEGIVCNERREVLHRPPTSAHLDIEVPSQVGIRSTKPMSTQEAFGRIMVELARDDSLRPYVVTTAPDVATSTNLGGFINKVGVFSPVEKRLWSEDPVMKWSEGPQGQHIELGISEMNLFLLLGQLGLSWDLSGQPLIPIGTVYDPFVLRGLDAFIYSVY
;
A
#
# COMPACT_ATOMS: atom_id res chain seq x y z
N MET A 1 18.72 -33.62 0.59
CA MET A 1 17.66 -32.81 -0.05
C MET A 1 17.93 -31.40 0.44
N ILE A 2 18.36 -30.51 -0.45
CA ILE A 2 18.39 -29.08 -0.18
C ILE A 2 16.91 -28.72 -0.01
N ASP A 3 16.59 -28.00 1.03
CA ASP A 3 15.22 -27.54 1.28
C ASP A 3 14.85 -26.60 0.13
N GLU A 4 13.91 -26.98 -0.73
CA GLU A 4 13.48 -26.18 -1.90
C GLU A 4 13.06 -24.77 -1.48
N SER A 5 12.53 -24.62 -0.29
CA SER A 5 12.18 -23.33 0.30
C SER A 5 13.43 -22.47 0.57
N ALA A 6 14.53 -23.04 1.06
CA ALA A 6 15.75 -22.29 1.32
C ALA A 6 16.42 -21.79 0.02
N GLU A 7 16.33 -22.55 -1.08
CA GLU A 7 16.85 -22.15 -2.39
C GLU A 7 16.00 -21.02 -3.00
N GLU A 8 14.68 -21.09 -2.85
CA GLU A 8 13.75 -20.06 -3.30
C GLU A 8 14.05 -18.71 -2.61
N PHE A 9 14.14 -18.68 -1.27
CA PHE A 9 14.41 -17.43 -0.56
C PHE A 9 15.81 -16.89 -0.81
N SER A 10 16.81 -17.74 -1.03
CA SER A 10 18.14 -17.31 -1.46
C SER A 10 18.12 -16.61 -2.82
N THR A 11 17.31 -17.10 -3.77
CA THR A 11 17.10 -16.45 -5.06
C THR A 11 16.40 -15.09 -4.90
N LEU A 12 15.37 -15.01 -4.05
CA LEU A 12 14.68 -13.76 -3.74
C LEU A 12 15.61 -12.73 -3.06
N GLU A 13 16.54 -13.17 -2.19
CA GLU A 13 17.56 -12.28 -1.61
C GLU A 13 18.48 -11.69 -2.69
N SER A 14 18.89 -12.49 -3.67
CA SER A 14 19.68 -12.01 -4.82
C SER A 14 18.90 -10.94 -5.62
N ILE A 15 17.62 -11.20 -5.90
CA ILE A 15 16.76 -10.22 -6.61
C ILE A 15 16.56 -8.96 -5.77
N GLN A 16 16.34 -9.09 -4.46
CA GLN A 16 16.19 -7.97 -3.52
C GLN A 16 17.38 -7.00 -3.58
N HIS A 17 18.61 -7.51 -3.61
CA HIS A 17 19.81 -6.69 -3.74
C HIS A 17 19.86 -5.95 -5.08
N ARG A 18 19.44 -6.60 -6.18
CA ARG A 18 19.35 -5.95 -7.50
C ARG A 18 18.25 -4.87 -7.53
N VAL A 19 17.12 -5.12 -6.89
CA VAL A 19 16.04 -4.11 -6.73
C VAL A 19 16.53 -2.91 -5.94
N LEU A 20 17.23 -3.13 -4.82
CA LEU A 20 17.83 -2.06 -4.03
C LEU A 20 18.82 -1.22 -4.87
N TRP A 21 19.72 -1.90 -5.60
CA TRP A 21 20.66 -1.24 -6.49
C TRP A 21 19.96 -0.34 -7.51
N LEU A 22 19.02 -0.90 -8.27
CA LEU A 22 18.32 -0.14 -9.32
C LEU A 22 17.54 1.04 -8.76
N ALA A 23 16.85 0.88 -7.64
CA ALA A 23 16.09 1.94 -6.98
C ALA A 23 17.00 3.10 -6.53
N VAL A 24 18.13 2.78 -5.91
CA VAL A 24 19.13 3.77 -5.47
C VAL A 24 19.78 4.45 -6.67
N ARG A 25 20.11 3.68 -7.70
CA ARG A 25 20.82 4.17 -8.89
C ARG A 25 19.94 5.08 -9.75
N MET A 26 18.63 4.80 -9.89
CA MET A 26 17.70 5.73 -10.56
C MET A 26 17.66 7.10 -9.90
N ILE A 27 17.67 7.14 -8.56
CA ILE A 27 17.67 8.39 -7.80
C ILE A 27 19.01 9.11 -7.94
N ASP A 28 20.12 8.37 -7.88
CA ASP A 28 21.46 8.91 -8.06
C ASP A 28 21.62 9.54 -9.45
N HIS A 29 21.30 8.80 -10.50
CA HIS A 29 21.35 9.28 -11.89
C HIS A 29 20.53 10.57 -12.08
N ALA A 30 19.31 10.62 -11.54
CA ALA A 30 18.43 11.77 -11.66
C ALA A 30 19.03 13.04 -11.02
N ASN A 31 19.81 12.90 -9.95
CA ASN A 31 20.36 14.03 -9.22
C ASN A 31 21.79 14.41 -9.64
N ASN A 32 22.62 13.43 -10.03
CA ASN A 32 24.06 13.62 -10.20
C ASN A 32 24.54 13.51 -11.66
N GLU A 33 23.84 12.78 -12.53
CA GLU A 33 24.29 12.54 -13.93
C GLU A 33 23.43 13.25 -14.97
N ARG A 34 22.13 13.39 -14.71
CA ARG A 34 21.23 14.08 -15.63
C ARG A 34 21.54 15.58 -15.65
N PRO A 35 21.67 16.22 -16.85
CA PRO A 35 21.86 17.66 -16.93
C PRO A 35 20.81 18.44 -16.14
N ASN A 36 21.27 19.27 -15.22
CA ASN A 36 20.44 20.09 -14.36
C ASN A 36 20.83 21.57 -14.53
N VAL A 37 20.06 22.32 -15.33
CA VAL A 37 20.40 23.69 -15.77
C VAL A 37 20.22 24.71 -14.65
N ASP A 38 19.27 24.49 -13.74
CA ASP A 38 18.94 25.43 -12.66
C ASP A 38 19.59 25.06 -11.31
N GLY A 39 20.31 23.93 -11.26
CA GLY A 39 21.01 23.47 -10.05
C GLY A 39 20.08 23.01 -8.92
N VAL A 40 18.77 22.95 -9.17
CA VAL A 40 17.79 22.48 -8.18
C VAL A 40 17.85 20.95 -8.07
N LYS A 41 17.94 20.44 -6.85
CA LYS A 41 17.91 19.00 -6.62
C LYS A 41 16.64 18.38 -7.18
N VAL A 42 16.78 17.34 -8.01
CA VAL A 42 15.63 16.60 -8.59
C VAL A 42 14.84 15.88 -7.49
N GLY A 43 15.52 15.43 -6.45
CA GLY A 43 14.94 14.75 -5.32
C GLY A 43 14.82 13.24 -5.53
N GLY A 44 14.00 12.60 -4.72
CA GLY A 44 13.96 11.16 -4.50
C GLY A 44 14.59 10.82 -3.16
N HIS A 45 14.27 9.65 -2.64
CA HIS A 45 14.61 9.26 -1.28
C HIS A 45 15.22 7.86 -1.26
N GLN A 46 16.57 7.77 -1.39
CA GLN A 46 17.29 6.49 -1.38
C GLN A 46 17.00 5.70 -0.11
N ALA A 47 17.07 6.34 1.06
CA ALA A 47 16.83 5.67 2.33
C ALA A 47 15.38 5.18 2.52
N SER A 48 14.38 5.96 2.07
CA SER A 48 12.97 5.56 2.16
C SER A 48 12.61 4.48 1.13
N SER A 49 13.28 4.45 -0.02
CA SER A 49 13.18 3.35 -0.98
C SER A 49 13.78 2.07 -0.38
N ALA A 50 14.97 2.17 0.21
CA ALA A 50 15.67 1.02 0.78
C ALA A 50 14.87 0.31 1.90
N SER A 51 14.10 1.06 2.72
CA SER A 51 13.33 0.46 3.82
C SER A 51 12.23 -0.50 3.37
N VAL A 52 11.71 -0.36 2.14
CA VAL A 52 10.59 -1.18 1.65
C VAL A 52 10.99 -2.28 0.67
N VAL A 53 12.26 -2.38 0.32
CA VAL A 53 12.73 -3.33 -0.71
C VAL A 53 12.34 -4.76 -0.37
N SER A 54 12.59 -5.22 0.86
CA SER A 54 12.28 -6.60 1.28
C SER A 54 10.78 -6.89 1.22
N MET A 55 9.95 -5.97 1.76
CA MET A 55 8.50 -6.11 1.73
C MET A 55 7.95 -6.18 0.31
N MET A 56 8.43 -5.31 -0.59
CA MET A 56 7.99 -5.30 -1.98
C MET A 56 8.52 -6.49 -2.76
N THR A 57 9.73 -6.96 -2.48
CA THR A 57 10.27 -8.20 -3.07
C THR A 57 9.41 -9.40 -2.67
N ALA A 58 9.16 -9.61 -1.37
CA ALA A 58 8.30 -10.68 -0.89
C ALA A 58 6.87 -10.58 -1.48
N LEU A 59 6.32 -9.37 -1.57
CA LEU A 59 4.97 -9.15 -2.09
C LEU A 59 4.88 -9.48 -3.58
N PHE A 60 5.66 -8.80 -4.43
CA PHE A 60 5.55 -8.92 -5.90
C PHE A 60 6.14 -10.22 -6.44
N LEU A 61 7.26 -10.67 -5.89
CA LEU A 61 8.00 -11.82 -6.44
C LEU A 61 7.67 -13.16 -5.79
N HIS A 62 6.85 -13.17 -4.72
CA HIS A 62 6.43 -14.42 -4.09
C HIS A 62 4.91 -14.49 -3.87
N HIS A 63 4.26 -13.46 -3.33
CA HIS A 63 2.92 -13.58 -2.73
C HIS A 63 1.74 -13.21 -3.65
N LEU A 64 1.84 -12.15 -4.46
CA LEU A 64 0.73 -11.63 -5.28
C LEU A 64 0.23 -12.63 -6.33
N ASN A 65 -1.04 -12.49 -6.71
CA ASN A 65 -1.62 -13.10 -7.90
C ASN A 65 -2.12 -12.03 -8.90
N GLY A 66 -2.49 -12.44 -10.11
CA GLY A 66 -2.86 -11.52 -11.20
C GLY A 66 -4.11 -10.67 -10.94
N HIS A 67 -4.93 -11.03 -9.96
CA HIS A 67 -6.15 -10.28 -9.61
C HIS A 67 -5.95 -9.25 -8.51
N ASP A 68 -4.87 -9.38 -7.74
CA ASP A 68 -4.56 -8.48 -6.63
C ASP A 68 -4.29 -7.04 -7.09
N ARG A 69 -4.53 -6.08 -6.22
CA ARG A 69 -4.31 -4.66 -6.47
C ARG A 69 -3.47 -4.06 -5.36
N VAL A 70 -2.45 -3.29 -5.73
CA VAL A 70 -1.48 -2.75 -4.76
C VAL A 70 -1.36 -1.24 -4.87
N ALA A 71 -1.63 -0.54 -3.78
CA ALA A 71 -1.24 0.87 -3.62
C ALA A 71 0.18 0.93 -3.08
N VAL A 72 1.09 1.43 -3.89
CA VAL A 72 2.51 1.54 -3.54
C VAL A 72 2.75 2.84 -2.78
N LYS A 73 3.42 2.77 -1.64
CA LYS A 73 3.86 3.93 -0.87
C LYS A 73 4.59 4.95 -1.78
N PRO A 74 4.30 6.26 -1.69
CA PRO A 74 4.84 7.25 -2.63
C PRO A 74 6.37 7.18 -2.82
N HIS A 75 7.14 7.13 -1.72
CA HIS A 75 8.60 7.07 -1.78
C HIS A 75 9.17 5.73 -2.23
N ALA A 76 8.33 4.71 -2.38
CA ALA A 76 8.71 3.40 -2.92
C ALA A 76 8.60 3.32 -4.44
N ALA A 77 8.23 4.40 -5.15
CA ALA A 77 8.14 4.41 -6.61
C ALA A 77 9.39 3.83 -7.30
N PRO A 78 10.64 4.20 -6.93
CA PRO A 78 11.82 3.62 -7.55
C PRO A 78 11.95 2.10 -7.34
N VAL A 79 11.52 1.57 -6.20
CA VAL A 79 11.50 0.12 -5.92
C VAL A 79 10.47 -0.59 -6.80
N PHE A 80 9.28 0.00 -6.94
CA PHE A 80 8.24 -0.51 -7.82
C PHE A 80 8.71 -0.57 -9.27
N HIS A 81 9.26 0.52 -9.79
CA HIS A 81 9.78 0.58 -11.16
C HIS A 81 10.94 -0.41 -11.38
N ALA A 82 11.82 -0.59 -10.38
CA ALA A 82 12.89 -1.58 -10.45
C ALA A 82 12.34 -3.02 -10.57
N ILE A 83 11.34 -3.37 -9.77
CA ILE A 83 10.67 -4.67 -9.85
C ILE A 83 9.97 -4.86 -11.20
N GLN A 84 9.21 -3.87 -11.66
CA GLN A 84 8.56 -3.92 -12.98
C GLN A 84 9.56 -4.04 -14.13
N TYR A 85 10.70 -3.35 -14.01
CA TYR A 85 11.79 -3.49 -14.97
C TYR A 85 12.37 -4.91 -14.98
N LEU A 86 12.69 -5.48 -13.83
CA LEU A 86 13.26 -6.84 -13.74
C LEU A 86 12.29 -7.89 -14.26
N MET A 87 10.99 -7.76 -14.00
CA MET A 87 9.94 -8.61 -14.58
C MET A 87 9.71 -8.37 -16.08
N GLY A 88 10.25 -7.31 -16.68
CA GLY A 88 10.10 -7.02 -18.12
C GLY A 88 8.89 -6.19 -18.50
N ASN A 89 8.19 -5.59 -17.55
CA ASN A 89 7.03 -4.72 -17.77
C ASN A 89 7.40 -3.25 -18.02
N LEU A 90 8.66 -2.88 -17.77
CA LEU A 90 9.19 -1.53 -17.99
C LEU A 90 10.40 -1.59 -18.92
N ASP A 91 10.50 -0.69 -19.89
CA ASP A 91 11.68 -0.60 -20.76
C ASP A 91 12.88 0.06 -20.05
N ARG A 92 14.11 -0.41 -20.38
CA ARG A 92 15.36 0.11 -19.80
C ARG A 92 15.50 1.63 -19.92
N SER A 93 15.02 2.21 -21.02
CA SER A 93 15.13 3.66 -21.27
C SER A 93 14.46 4.52 -20.20
N TYR A 94 13.48 3.98 -19.48
CA TYR A 94 12.81 4.71 -18.42
C TYR A 94 13.62 4.82 -17.12
N LEU A 95 14.55 3.91 -16.84
CA LEU A 95 15.33 3.90 -15.60
C LEU A 95 16.12 5.20 -15.34
N THR A 96 16.48 5.91 -16.40
CA THR A 96 17.21 7.19 -16.35
C THR A 96 16.31 8.42 -16.43
N THR A 97 14.97 8.22 -16.40
CA THR A 97 13.99 9.31 -16.61
C THR A 97 13.19 9.67 -15.36
N LEU A 98 13.61 9.21 -14.18
CA LEU A 98 12.90 9.49 -12.93
C LEU A 98 12.69 11.00 -12.75
N ARG A 99 11.43 11.41 -12.56
CA ARG A 99 11.01 12.82 -12.39
C ARG A 99 11.35 13.73 -13.57
N SER A 100 11.47 13.19 -14.77
CA SER A 100 11.58 14.00 -15.99
C SER A 100 10.24 14.11 -16.69
N LYS A 101 10.06 15.16 -17.51
CA LYS A 101 8.84 15.33 -18.31
C LYS A 101 8.71 14.17 -19.30
N GLY A 102 7.60 13.45 -19.24
CA GLY A 102 7.34 12.27 -20.06
C GLY A 102 8.09 11.01 -19.64
N GLY A 103 8.82 11.05 -18.53
CA GLY A 103 9.44 9.90 -17.89
C GLY A 103 8.67 9.43 -16.66
N LEU A 104 9.34 8.62 -15.83
CA LEU A 104 8.77 8.11 -14.58
C LEU A 104 8.39 9.24 -13.64
N GLN A 105 7.21 9.11 -13.03
CA GLN A 105 6.66 10.14 -12.17
C GLN A 105 7.40 10.20 -10.82
N SER A 106 7.16 11.27 -10.06
CA SER A 106 7.70 11.43 -8.71
C SER A 106 7.19 10.38 -7.75
N TYR A 107 5.95 9.95 -7.95
CA TYR A 107 5.22 8.95 -7.20
C TYR A 107 4.39 8.12 -8.19
N PRO A 108 4.04 6.87 -7.86
CA PRO A 108 3.32 6.00 -8.76
C PRO A 108 2.06 6.65 -9.33
N SER A 109 1.95 6.69 -10.64
CA SER A 109 0.81 7.29 -11.34
C SER A 109 0.20 6.31 -12.33
N ARG A 110 -1.07 5.96 -12.11
CA ARG A 110 -1.85 5.08 -12.95
C ARG A 110 -1.99 5.57 -14.38
N THR A 111 -2.02 6.90 -14.56
CA THR A 111 -2.32 7.54 -15.86
C THR A 111 -1.08 8.02 -16.60
N LYS A 112 0.08 8.09 -15.94
CA LYS A 112 1.28 8.71 -16.51
C LYS A 112 2.50 7.80 -16.54
N ASP A 113 2.61 6.85 -15.62
CA ASP A 113 3.69 5.87 -15.66
C ASP A 113 3.41 4.79 -16.72
N PRO A 114 4.45 4.28 -17.40
CA PRO A 114 4.30 3.30 -18.46
C PRO A 114 4.08 1.87 -17.95
N ASP A 115 4.44 1.58 -16.71
CA ASP A 115 4.28 0.29 -16.06
C ASP A 115 2.93 0.19 -15.32
N PRO A 116 2.48 -1.04 -14.96
CA PRO A 116 1.11 -1.30 -14.50
C PRO A 116 0.88 -0.84 -13.05
N VAL A 117 0.72 0.45 -12.82
CA VAL A 117 0.34 1.04 -11.52
C VAL A 117 -1.16 0.84 -11.29
N ASP A 118 -1.54 0.22 -10.17
CA ASP A 118 -2.95 -0.01 -9.81
C ASP A 118 -3.63 1.23 -9.24
N PHE A 119 -2.95 1.98 -8.38
CA PHE A 119 -3.46 3.19 -7.75
C PHE A 119 -2.43 4.31 -7.85
N SER A 120 -2.86 5.48 -8.27
CA SER A 120 -2.03 6.68 -8.15
C SER A 120 -1.85 7.01 -6.67
N THR A 121 -0.62 7.26 -6.25
CA THR A 121 -0.29 7.67 -4.88
C THR A 121 0.55 8.93 -4.90
N GLY A 122 0.67 9.62 -3.76
CA GLY A 122 1.44 10.87 -3.70
C GLY A 122 1.00 11.74 -2.55
N SER A 123 -0.29 12.04 -2.43
CA SER A 123 -0.82 12.66 -1.23
C SER A 123 -0.86 11.63 -0.11
N VAL A 124 -0.21 11.99 1.01
CA VAL A 124 -0.04 11.12 2.18
C VAL A 124 -1.41 10.78 2.76
N GLY A 125 -1.64 9.50 3.06
CA GLY A 125 -2.90 8.99 3.61
C GLY A 125 -3.94 8.55 2.58
N LEU A 126 -3.92 9.05 1.33
CA LEU A 126 -4.86 8.60 0.30
C LEU A 126 -4.49 7.20 -0.23
N GLY A 127 -3.19 6.92 -0.38
CA GLY A 127 -2.69 5.63 -0.86
C GLY A 127 -3.22 4.44 -0.05
N PRO A 128 -3.16 4.45 1.29
CA PRO A 128 -3.74 3.41 2.13
C PRO A 128 -5.25 3.28 2.04
N ALA A 129 -5.97 4.40 1.98
CA ALA A 129 -7.43 4.39 1.97
C ALA A 129 -8.04 3.92 0.63
N ALA A 130 -7.38 4.17 -0.51
CA ALA A 130 -7.89 3.81 -1.83
C ALA A 130 -8.15 2.30 -1.98
N PRO A 131 -7.24 1.37 -1.64
CA PRO A 131 -7.51 -0.07 -1.71
C PRO A 131 -8.67 -0.52 -0.81
N LEU A 132 -8.86 0.13 0.33
CA LEU A 132 -9.96 -0.18 1.25
C LEU A 132 -11.31 0.10 0.58
N PHE A 133 -11.47 1.27 -0.04
CA PHE A 133 -12.68 1.61 -0.80
C PHE A 133 -12.78 0.83 -2.13
N ALA A 134 -11.67 0.44 -2.74
CA ALA A 134 -11.69 -0.47 -3.90
C ALA A 134 -12.21 -1.86 -3.53
N ALA A 135 -11.84 -2.40 -2.36
CA ALA A 135 -12.39 -3.65 -1.83
C ALA A 135 -13.89 -3.53 -1.52
N ALA A 136 -14.33 -2.41 -0.93
CA ALA A 136 -15.75 -2.13 -0.71
C ALA A 136 -16.52 -2.04 -2.03
N THR A 137 -15.96 -1.38 -3.04
CA THR A 137 -16.51 -1.34 -4.41
C THR A 137 -16.60 -2.73 -5.01
N ARG A 138 -15.57 -3.56 -4.86
CA ARG A 138 -15.54 -4.92 -5.36
C ARG A 138 -16.64 -5.77 -4.71
N ARG A 139 -16.84 -5.67 -3.40
CA ARG A 139 -17.92 -6.33 -2.67
C ARG A 139 -19.30 -5.95 -3.21
N TYR A 140 -19.50 -4.64 -3.51
CA TYR A 140 -20.72 -4.17 -4.18
C TYR A 140 -20.90 -4.80 -5.55
N VAL A 141 -19.85 -4.81 -6.38
CA VAL A 141 -19.87 -5.36 -7.73
C VAL A 141 -20.19 -6.85 -7.72
N ASP A 142 -19.58 -7.63 -6.84
CA ASP A 142 -19.83 -9.07 -6.73
C ASP A 142 -21.28 -9.35 -6.31
N ALA A 143 -21.84 -8.57 -5.37
CA ALA A 143 -23.21 -8.72 -4.92
C ALA A 143 -24.26 -8.44 -6.03
N HIS A 144 -23.97 -7.52 -6.95
CA HIS A 144 -24.93 -7.10 -7.98
C HIS A 144 -24.74 -7.77 -9.33
N PHE A 145 -23.51 -8.15 -9.68
CA PHE A 145 -23.14 -8.60 -11.03
C PHE A 145 -22.50 -10.00 -11.05
N GLY A 146 -22.49 -10.68 -9.91
CA GLY A 146 -21.92 -12.00 -9.75
C GLY A 146 -20.44 -12.02 -9.39
N ASP A 147 -20.03 -13.12 -8.77
CA ASP A 147 -18.68 -13.30 -8.24
C ASP A 147 -17.62 -13.25 -9.33
N ARG A 148 -16.51 -12.64 -9.00
CA ARG A 148 -15.28 -12.58 -9.80
C ARG A 148 -14.15 -13.36 -9.10
N PRO A 149 -13.07 -13.70 -9.81
CA PRO A 149 -11.91 -14.33 -9.18
C PRO A 149 -11.47 -13.60 -7.91
N PRO A 150 -11.12 -14.30 -6.83
CA PRO A 150 -10.66 -13.68 -5.60
C PRO A 150 -9.52 -12.71 -5.85
N ALA A 151 -9.57 -11.54 -5.20
CA ALA A 151 -8.57 -10.49 -5.32
C ALA A 151 -8.32 -9.85 -3.96
N ARG A 152 -7.06 -9.61 -3.64
CA ARG A 152 -6.64 -8.83 -2.47
C ARG A 152 -6.44 -7.37 -2.85
N TYR A 153 -6.71 -6.50 -1.89
CA TYR A 153 -6.49 -5.07 -2.00
C TYR A 153 -5.45 -4.66 -0.96
N ILE A 154 -4.25 -4.36 -1.41
CA ILE A 154 -3.07 -4.24 -0.56
C ILE A 154 -2.57 -2.80 -0.57
N ALA A 155 -2.22 -2.26 0.59
CA ALA A 155 -1.55 -0.98 0.69
C ALA A 155 -0.18 -1.13 1.35
N MET A 156 0.84 -0.55 0.70
CA MET A 156 2.13 -0.27 1.34
C MET A 156 2.04 1.10 2.01
N VAL A 157 2.21 1.14 3.31
CA VAL A 157 1.95 2.33 4.14
C VAL A 157 3.24 2.77 4.85
N GLY A 158 3.52 4.07 4.87
CA GLY A 158 4.55 4.59 5.78
C GLY A 158 4.00 4.76 7.18
N ASP A 159 4.80 4.49 8.21
CA ASP A 159 4.37 4.68 9.60
C ASP A 159 3.96 6.14 9.91
N ALA A 160 4.63 7.12 9.32
CA ALA A 160 4.25 8.53 9.43
C ALA A 160 2.94 8.88 8.69
N GLU A 161 2.49 8.07 7.73
CA GLU A 161 1.18 8.27 7.10
C GLU A 161 0.02 8.03 8.06
N LEU A 162 0.24 7.28 9.14
CA LEU A 162 -0.77 7.07 10.19
C LEU A 162 -1.07 8.34 11.03
N ASP A 163 -0.33 9.43 10.82
CA ASP A 163 -0.66 10.74 11.37
C ASP A 163 -1.81 11.44 10.60
N GLU A 164 -2.14 10.97 9.38
CA GLU A 164 -3.20 11.56 8.55
C GLU A 164 -4.59 11.15 9.03
N GLY A 165 -5.46 12.17 9.23
CA GLY A 165 -6.80 11.95 9.78
C GLY A 165 -7.71 11.09 8.89
N ASN A 166 -7.58 11.20 7.55
CA ASN A 166 -8.38 10.44 6.61
C ASN A 166 -8.17 8.91 6.72
N ILE A 167 -7.02 8.46 7.21
CA ILE A 167 -6.78 7.03 7.48
C ILE A 167 -7.74 6.52 8.54
N TRP A 168 -7.89 7.26 9.63
CA TRP A 168 -8.77 6.91 10.74
C TRP A 168 -10.25 7.03 10.37
N GLU A 169 -10.60 8.02 9.55
CA GLU A 169 -11.94 8.11 8.96
C GLU A 169 -12.24 6.88 8.09
N ALA A 170 -11.29 6.44 7.24
CA ALA A 170 -11.47 5.31 6.33
C ALA A 170 -11.61 3.97 7.07
N ILE A 171 -10.76 3.69 8.06
CA ILE A 171 -10.83 2.41 8.80
C ILE A 171 -12.02 2.31 9.75
N ALA A 172 -12.58 3.44 10.20
CA ALA A 172 -13.75 3.50 11.06
C ALA A 172 -15.08 3.52 10.29
N ASP A 173 -15.06 3.71 8.97
CA ASP A 173 -16.27 3.84 8.15
C ASP A 173 -17.06 2.52 8.10
N PRO A 174 -18.40 2.55 8.29
CA PRO A 174 -19.23 1.36 8.18
C PRO A 174 -19.12 0.63 6.84
N ALA A 175 -18.88 1.34 5.73
CA ALA A 175 -18.75 0.74 4.39
C ALA A 175 -17.48 -0.10 4.23
N THR A 176 -16.49 0.07 5.09
CA THR A 176 -15.19 -0.63 5.02
C THR A 176 -15.05 -1.77 6.03
N GLN A 177 -16.08 -2.03 6.83
CA GLN A 177 -16.05 -3.11 7.81
C GLN A 177 -16.16 -4.50 7.16
N GLY A 178 -15.48 -5.49 7.74
CA GLY A 178 -15.58 -6.89 7.31
C GLY A 178 -14.98 -7.16 5.92
N LEU A 179 -13.91 -6.47 5.52
CA LEU A 179 -13.21 -6.65 4.26
C LEU A 179 -12.00 -7.58 4.43
N GLY A 180 -12.24 -8.90 4.52
CA GLY A 180 -11.19 -9.89 4.75
C GLY A 180 -10.15 -10.01 3.63
N ASN A 181 -10.36 -9.35 2.49
CA ASN A 181 -9.42 -9.30 1.36
C ASN A 181 -8.57 -8.02 1.32
N VAL A 182 -8.55 -7.26 2.43
CA VAL A 182 -7.70 -6.07 2.57
C VAL A 182 -6.50 -6.38 3.44
N MET A 183 -5.31 -5.98 2.99
CA MET A 183 -4.06 -6.07 3.75
C MET A 183 -3.28 -4.76 3.67
N TRP A 184 -2.95 -4.19 4.83
CA TRP A 184 -2.00 -3.09 4.90
C TRP A 184 -0.65 -3.58 5.42
N VAL A 185 0.42 -3.18 4.75
CA VAL A 185 1.80 -3.48 5.16
C VAL A 185 2.48 -2.18 5.52
N VAL A 186 2.65 -1.95 6.81
CA VAL A 186 3.23 -0.72 7.35
C VAL A 186 4.76 -0.85 7.40
N ASP A 187 5.45 0.01 6.65
CA ASP A 187 6.89 0.22 6.76
C ASP A 187 7.20 0.93 8.08
N PHE A 188 7.36 0.11 9.13
CA PHE A 188 7.52 0.60 10.48
C PHE A 188 9.00 0.87 10.80
N ASN A 189 9.56 1.89 10.13
CA ASN A 189 10.95 2.29 10.30
C ASN A 189 11.17 3.28 11.47
N ARG A 190 10.13 3.81 12.07
CA ARG A 190 10.15 4.67 13.26
C ARG A 190 10.94 5.96 13.06
N GLN A 191 11.02 6.44 11.83
CA GLN A 191 11.65 7.70 11.47
C GLN A 191 10.68 8.59 10.69
N SER A 192 10.46 9.80 11.19
CA SER A 192 9.69 10.83 10.50
C SER A 192 10.62 11.94 10.05
N LEU A 193 10.66 12.20 8.74
CA LEU A 193 11.55 13.18 8.13
C LEU A 193 13.01 13.00 8.61
N ASP A 194 13.54 13.95 9.39
CA ASP A 194 14.92 14.01 9.83
C ASP A 194 15.10 13.67 11.33
N ARG A 195 14.23 12.83 11.89
CA ARG A 195 14.33 12.38 13.28
C ARG A 195 13.86 10.95 13.48
N VAL A 196 14.48 10.27 14.44
CA VAL A 196 13.92 9.06 15.03
C VAL A 196 12.76 9.45 15.94
N VAL A 197 11.61 8.79 15.83
CA VAL A 197 10.44 9.08 16.68
C VAL A 197 10.71 8.54 18.08
N PRO A 198 10.79 9.39 19.11
CA PRO A 198 10.96 8.92 20.48
C PRO A 198 9.68 8.26 20.96
N GLY A 199 9.82 7.07 21.50
CA GLY A 199 8.69 6.24 21.93
C GLY A 199 7.96 5.57 20.76
N VAL A 200 7.65 4.32 20.95
CA VAL A 200 6.96 3.52 19.94
C VAL A 200 5.46 3.65 20.18
N ARG A 201 4.74 4.30 19.26
CA ARG A 201 3.27 4.41 19.30
C ARG A 201 2.57 3.11 18.88
N LEU A 202 3.30 2.02 18.75
CA LEU A 202 2.77 0.78 18.20
C LEU A 202 1.58 0.26 19.01
N GLU A 203 1.70 0.19 20.34
CA GLU A 203 0.59 -0.26 21.20
C GLU A 203 -0.68 0.58 21.01
N GLN A 204 -0.51 1.90 20.82
CA GLN A 204 -1.63 2.79 20.57
C GLN A 204 -2.27 2.49 19.19
N TRP A 205 -1.47 2.34 18.14
CA TRP A 205 -1.97 2.03 16.80
C TRP A 205 -2.58 0.63 16.76
N THR A 206 -1.92 -0.37 17.32
CA THR A 206 -2.46 -1.73 17.46
C THR A 206 -3.86 -1.69 18.10
N GLY A 207 -3.99 -1.01 19.24
CA GLY A 207 -5.28 -0.87 19.91
C GLY A 207 -6.34 -0.14 19.07
N HIS A 208 -5.96 0.85 18.27
CA HIS A 208 -6.88 1.52 17.34
C HIS A 208 -7.35 0.60 16.21
N PHE A 209 -6.44 -0.15 15.57
CA PHE A 209 -6.80 -1.11 14.52
C PHE A 209 -7.65 -2.26 15.06
N GLU A 210 -7.29 -2.84 16.21
CA GLU A 210 -8.07 -3.89 16.86
C GLU A 210 -9.47 -3.41 17.23
N SER A 211 -9.61 -2.20 17.79
CA SER A 211 -10.92 -1.62 18.11
C SER A 211 -11.78 -1.33 16.88
N ALA A 212 -11.15 -1.10 15.72
CA ALA A 212 -11.83 -0.99 14.43
C ALA A 212 -12.09 -2.35 13.76
N GLY A 213 -11.81 -3.46 14.43
CA GLY A 213 -12.09 -4.82 13.94
C GLY A 213 -11.04 -5.39 12.99
N TRP A 214 -9.83 -4.85 12.98
CA TRP A 214 -8.73 -5.35 12.16
C TRP A 214 -7.95 -6.48 12.85
N HIS A 215 -7.43 -7.40 12.05
CA HIS A 215 -6.39 -8.35 12.47
C HIS A 215 -5.03 -7.65 12.42
N VAL A 216 -4.28 -7.69 13.53
CA VAL A 216 -2.98 -7.01 13.64
C VAL A 216 -1.87 -8.03 13.77
N ILE A 217 -0.83 -7.87 12.96
CA ILE A 217 0.41 -8.65 13.03
C ILE A 217 1.57 -7.70 13.31
N GLU A 218 2.29 -7.95 14.40
CA GLU A 218 3.54 -7.26 14.73
C GLU A 218 4.74 -8.10 14.28
N LEU A 219 5.38 -7.69 13.21
CA LEU A 219 6.54 -8.38 12.64
C LEU A 219 7.83 -7.67 13.04
N LYS A 220 8.23 -7.82 14.33
CA LYS A 220 9.39 -7.12 14.89
C LYS A 220 10.71 -7.82 14.55
N TYR A 221 10.79 -9.12 14.75
CA TYR A 221 12.02 -9.89 14.65
C TYR A 221 12.00 -10.84 13.47
N GLY A 222 13.13 -10.95 12.78
CA GLY A 222 13.34 -11.96 11.75
C GLY A 222 13.52 -13.36 12.30
N LYS A 223 13.62 -14.32 11.42
CA LYS A 223 13.71 -15.76 11.74
C LYS A 223 14.94 -16.09 12.58
N LYS A 224 16.09 -15.43 12.29
CA LYS A 224 17.35 -15.66 13.04
C LYS A 224 17.20 -15.22 14.50
N LEU A 225 16.70 -14.01 14.75
CA LEU A 225 16.46 -13.51 16.12
C LEU A 225 15.42 -14.35 16.86
N ARG A 226 14.31 -14.71 16.21
CA ARG A 226 13.30 -15.60 16.82
C ARG A 226 13.89 -16.95 17.20
N GLY A 227 14.76 -17.52 16.34
CA GLY A 227 15.50 -18.74 16.65
C GLY A 227 16.46 -18.57 17.82
N ALA A 228 17.20 -17.46 17.88
CA ALA A 228 18.11 -17.13 18.98
C ALA A 228 17.39 -16.98 20.32
N PHE A 229 16.20 -16.37 20.34
CA PHE A 229 15.39 -16.24 21.56
C PHE A 229 14.92 -17.60 22.13
N ALA A 230 14.79 -18.62 21.29
CA ALA A 230 14.44 -19.97 21.72
C ALA A 230 15.65 -20.75 22.28
N MET A 231 16.89 -20.24 22.17
CA MET A 231 18.10 -20.86 22.68
C MET A 231 18.32 -20.53 24.18
N PRO A 232 19.15 -21.31 24.91
CA PRO A 232 19.55 -20.97 26.27
C PRO A 232 20.17 -19.55 26.33
N GLY A 233 19.68 -18.71 27.22
CA GLY A 233 20.09 -17.30 27.32
C GLY A 233 19.35 -16.34 26.35
N GLY A 234 18.50 -16.85 25.46
CA GLY A 234 17.74 -16.05 24.48
C GLY A 234 16.75 -15.07 25.10
N ASP A 235 16.17 -15.40 26.25
CA ASP A 235 15.28 -14.48 26.99
C ASP A 235 16.03 -13.23 27.45
N ALA A 236 17.29 -13.36 27.91
CA ALA A 236 18.11 -12.21 28.28
C ALA A 236 18.46 -11.34 27.07
N LEU A 237 18.75 -11.96 25.92
CA LEU A 237 18.98 -11.26 24.66
C LEU A 237 17.72 -10.47 24.23
N ARG A 238 16.56 -11.11 24.27
CA ARG A 238 15.29 -10.48 23.92
C ARG A 238 15.01 -9.27 24.81
N SER A 239 15.09 -9.44 26.13
CA SER A 239 14.87 -8.35 27.09
C SER A 239 15.84 -7.20 26.84
N TRP A 240 17.12 -7.49 26.58
CA TRP A 240 18.12 -6.47 26.28
C TRP A 240 17.78 -5.65 25.02
N ILE A 241 17.34 -6.32 23.94
CA ILE A 241 16.91 -5.63 22.70
C ILE A 241 15.62 -4.83 22.95
N ASP A 242 14.67 -5.38 23.70
CA ASP A 242 13.39 -4.72 23.97
C ASP A 242 13.52 -3.48 24.87
N GLU A 243 14.54 -3.45 25.75
CA GLU A 243 14.85 -2.32 26.62
C GLU A 243 15.64 -1.20 25.92
N MET A 244 16.23 -1.46 24.75
CA MET A 244 16.95 -0.43 24.00
C MET A 244 16.00 0.65 23.50
N SER A 245 16.40 1.91 23.64
CA SER A 245 15.71 3.00 22.96
C SER A 245 15.79 2.85 21.43
N ASN A 246 14.83 3.43 20.72
CA ASN A 246 14.81 3.45 19.27
C ASN A 246 16.13 3.99 18.67
N GLU A 247 16.64 5.07 19.26
CA GLU A 247 17.89 5.71 18.83
C GLU A 247 19.09 4.79 19.03
N GLN A 248 19.17 4.10 20.16
CA GLN A 248 20.25 3.15 20.44
C GLN A 248 20.25 2.01 19.42
N TYR A 249 19.10 1.36 19.25
CA TYR A 249 19.00 0.21 18.35
C TYR A 249 19.25 0.60 16.89
N GLN A 250 18.66 1.68 16.41
CA GLN A 250 18.84 2.14 15.02
C GLN A 250 20.28 2.56 14.75
N SER A 251 21.01 3.09 15.73
CA SER A 251 22.40 3.49 15.58
C SER A 251 23.35 2.33 15.25
N LEU A 252 22.93 1.08 15.46
CA LEU A 252 23.73 -0.11 15.17
C LEU A 252 23.83 -0.43 13.69
N PHE A 253 22.83 -0.01 12.89
CA PHE A 253 22.69 -0.48 11.50
C PHE A 253 23.74 0.10 10.54
N GLY A 254 24.21 1.32 10.76
CA GLY A 254 25.26 1.95 9.97
C GLY A 254 26.70 1.61 10.41
N LEU A 255 26.87 0.74 11.42
CA LEU A 255 28.18 0.42 11.98
C LEU A 255 28.80 -0.82 11.36
N ALA A 256 30.13 -0.87 11.33
CA ALA A 256 30.90 -2.07 11.02
C ALA A 256 30.70 -3.15 12.09
N PRO A 257 30.82 -4.47 11.75
CA PRO A 257 30.53 -5.56 12.68
C PRO A 257 31.23 -5.46 14.04
N ALA A 258 32.51 -5.12 14.09
CA ALA A 258 33.25 -4.96 15.35
C ALA A 258 32.69 -3.80 16.21
N GLU A 259 32.25 -2.70 15.57
CA GLU A 259 31.64 -1.57 16.27
C GLU A 259 30.23 -1.91 16.78
N VAL A 260 29.48 -2.74 16.03
CA VAL A 260 28.18 -3.29 16.50
C VAL A 260 28.40 -4.07 17.77
N ARG A 261 29.36 -5.01 17.80
CA ARG A 261 29.66 -5.79 19.01
C ARG A 261 30.00 -4.88 20.18
N GLN A 262 30.91 -3.94 19.97
CA GLN A 262 31.32 -3.02 21.03
C GLN A 262 30.13 -2.26 21.60
N ARG A 263 29.31 -1.65 20.74
CA ARG A 263 28.20 -0.78 21.17
C ARG A 263 27.03 -1.57 21.73
N PHE A 264 26.70 -2.72 21.14
CA PHE A 264 25.58 -3.55 21.59
C PHE A 264 25.85 -4.16 22.97
N LEU A 265 27.08 -4.58 23.23
CA LEU A 265 27.48 -5.17 24.50
C LEU A 265 27.85 -4.12 25.57
N GLU A 266 27.94 -2.85 25.22
CA GLU A 266 28.19 -1.78 26.19
C GLU A 266 27.06 -1.74 27.24
N ASN A 267 27.40 -2.01 28.49
CA ASN A 267 26.46 -2.12 29.62
C ASN A 267 25.43 -3.29 29.50
N ALA A 268 25.65 -4.25 28.62
CA ALA A 268 24.78 -5.43 28.52
C ALA A 268 24.94 -6.34 29.78
N PRO A 269 23.88 -7.04 30.18
CA PRO A 269 23.97 -8.06 31.23
C PRO A 269 24.96 -9.17 30.86
N GLU A 270 25.61 -9.77 31.87
CA GLU A 270 26.58 -10.88 31.70
C GLU A 270 26.01 -12.05 30.87
N ALA A 271 24.70 -12.36 31.01
CA ALA A 271 24.03 -13.39 30.24
C ALA A 271 24.04 -13.11 28.74
N VAL A 272 23.96 -11.81 28.32
CA VAL A 272 24.05 -11.39 26.92
C VAL A 272 25.47 -11.52 26.41
N HIS A 273 26.48 -11.16 27.21
CA HIS A 273 27.89 -11.41 26.86
C HIS A 273 28.19 -12.90 26.65
N GLN A 274 27.66 -13.76 27.53
CA GLN A 274 27.80 -15.20 27.41
C GLN A 274 27.10 -15.76 26.17
N PHE A 275 25.91 -15.22 25.81
CA PHE A 275 25.20 -15.65 24.63
C PHE A 275 26.03 -15.47 23.34
N PHE A 276 26.80 -14.38 23.24
CA PHE A 276 27.62 -14.06 22.07
C PHE A 276 29.09 -14.55 22.17
N SER A 277 29.47 -15.35 23.22
CA SER A 277 30.87 -15.75 23.46
C SER A 277 31.50 -16.54 22.30
N ASP A 278 30.70 -17.34 21.60
CA ASP A 278 31.17 -18.25 20.55
C ASP A 278 30.88 -17.68 19.12
N MET A 279 30.29 -16.51 19.01
CA MET A 279 29.98 -15.86 17.73
C MET A 279 31.06 -14.85 17.36
N ASP A 280 31.46 -14.81 16.10
CA ASP A 280 32.30 -13.74 15.57
C ASP A 280 31.48 -12.42 15.39
N ASP A 281 32.17 -11.34 15.03
CA ASP A 281 31.56 -10.01 14.93
C ASP A 281 30.51 -9.92 13.80
N HIS A 282 30.72 -10.64 12.69
CA HIS A 282 29.79 -10.68 11.57
C HIS A 282 28.53 -11.45 11.93
N GLN A 283 28.68 -12.64 12.53
CA GLN A 283 27.55 -13.45 12.98
C GLN A 283 26.68 -12.70 14.00
N MET A 284 27.33 -12.02 14.95
CA MET A 284 26.63 -11.20 15.93
C MET A 284 25.89 -10.02 15.28
N ALA A 285 26.57 -9.29 14.39
CA ALA A 285 25.97 -8.13 13.72
C ALA A 285 24.77 -8.52 12.84
N ASP A 286 24.89 -9.62 12.10
CA ASP A 286 23.79 -10.16 11.27
C ASP A 286 22.60 -10.59 12.13
N LEU A 287 22.86 -11.21 13.27
CA LEU A 287 21.79 -11.61 14.18
C LEU A 287 21.10 -10.42 14.82
N VAL A 288 21.85 -9.45 15.35
CA VAL A 288 21.28 -8.27 16.03
C VAL A 288 20.47 -7.39 15.08
N LYS A 289 20.84 -7.34 13.79
CA LYS A 289 20.18 -6.54 12.76
C LYS A 289 19.01 -7.25 12.06
N ASP A 290 18.64 -8.47 12.49
CA ASP A 290 17.61 -9.29 11.86
C ASP A 290 16.19 -8.82 12.22
N LEU A 291 15.71 -7.81 11.51
CA LEU A 291 14.36 -7.26 11.64
C LEU A 291 13.36 -8.02 10.76
N GLY A 292 12.15 -8.24 11.29
CA GLY A 292 11.10 -8.99 10.59
C GLY A 292 10.67 -8.36 9.25
N GLY A 293 10.70 -7.03 9.15
CA GLY A 293 10.39 -6.33 7.90
C GLY A 293 11.48 -6.43 6.81
N HIS A 294 12.63 -7.03 7.12
CA HIS A 294 13.70 -7.31 6.17
C HIS A 294 13.97 -8.81 5.99
N ASP A 295 13.25 -9.67 6.69
CA ASP A 295 13.31 -11.13 6.56
C ASP A 295 12.20 -11.62 5.62
N LEU A 296 12.58 -12.07 4.42
CA LEU A 296 11.65 -12.47 3.36
C LEU A 296 10.74 -13.63 3.78
N GLU A 297 11.26 -14.62 4.52
CA GLU A 297 10.46 -15.74 5.01
C GLU A 297 9.42 -15.28 6.03
N SER A 298 9.80 -14.42 6.98
CA SER A 298 8.87 -13.88 7.97
C SER A 298 7.80 -12.99 7.35
N LEU A 299 8.14 -12.26 6.29
CA LEU A 299 7.17 -11.46 5.51
C LEU A 299 6.18 -12.38 4.78
N ALA A 300 6.67 -13.43 4.11
CA ALA A 300 5.81 -14.40 3.43
C ALA A 300 4.85 -15.09 4.42
N ASP A 301 5.34 -15.52 5.58
CA ASP A 301 4.52 -16.11 6.65
C ASP A 301 3.43 -15.14 7.14
N ALA A 302 3.78 -13.86 7.32
CA ALA A 302 2.83 -12.82 7.75
C ALA A 302 1.74 -12.58 6.69
N PHE A 303 2.09 -12.55 5.40
CA PHE A 303 1.12 -12.39 4.33
C PHE A 303 0.16 -13.59 4.23
N VAL A 304 0.69 -14.80 4.37
CA VAL A 304 -0.14 -16.03 4.44
C VAL A 304 -1.04 -16.02 5.68
N ALA A 305 -0.59 -15.47 6.80
CA ALA A 305 -1.43 -15.32 7.99
C ALA A 305 -2.58 -14.34 7.75
N CYS A 306 -2.35 -13.23 7.04
CA CYS A 306 -3.40 -12.31 6.62
C CYS A 306 -4.44 -12.97 5.71
N ASP A 307 -4.00 -13.82 4.77
CA ASP A 307 -4.91 -14.53 3.85
C ASP A 307 -5.88 -15.51 4.54
N LYS A 308 -5.53 -15.95 5.75
CA LYS A 308 -6.39 -16.85 6.54
C LYS A 308 -7.54 -16.11 7.25
N GLU A 309 -7.42 -14.78 7.37
CA GLU A 309 -8.48 -13.94 7.92
C GLU A 309 -9.52 -13.68 6.81
N GLY A 310 -10.68 -14.33 6.92
CA GLY A 310 -11.71 -14.26 5.87
C GLY A 310 -12.73 -13.14 6.04
N ASP A 311 -12.86 -12.57 7.24
CA ASP A 311 -13.98 -11.72 7.64
C ASP A 311 -13.57 -10.34 8.16
N ARG A 312 -12.27 -10.04 8.23
CA ARG A 312 -11.75 -8.75 8.69
C ARG A 312 -10.47 -8.34 7.96
N PRO A 313 -10.25 -7.05 7.76
CA PRO A 313 -9.00 -6.57 7.17
C PRO A 313 -7.81 -6.82 8.08
N SER A 314 -6.61 -6.92 7.49
CA SER A 314 -5.36 -7.19 8.22
C SER A 314 -4.38 -6.02 8.09
N VAL A 315 -3.61 -5.76 9.14
CA VAL A 315 -2.48 -4.84 9.13
C VAL A 315 -1.22 -5.54 9.67
N VAL A 316 -0.13 -5.44 8.92
CA VAL A 316 1.20 -5.95 9.30
C VAL A 316 2.09 -4.76 9.63
N PHE A 317 2.49 -4.60 10.90
CA PHE A 317 3.52 -3.66 11.30
C PHE A 317 4.90 -4.30 11.10
N ALA A 318 5.49 -4.12 9.93
CA ALA A 318 6.78 -4.69 9.59
C ALA A 318 7.91 -3.77 10.08
N TYR A 319 8.65 -4.22 11.09
CA TYR A 319 9.79 -3.46 11.61
C TYR A 319 10.93 -3.44 10.61
N THR A 320 11.27 -2.25 10.16
CA THR A 320 12.30 -2.00 9.16
C THR A 320 13.33 -0.98 9.67
N ILE A 321 14.32 -0.74 8.86
CA ILE A 321 15.27 0.36 9.06
C ILE A 321 15.34 1.24 7.82
N LYS A 322 15.18 2.53 8.00
CA LYS A 322 15.31 3.50 6.92
C LYS A 322 16.76 3.54 6.42
N GLY A 323 16.95 3.29 5.13
CA GLY A 323 18.28 3.15 4.54
C GLY A 323 18.88 1.75 4.64
N TRP A 324 18.06 0.71 4.84
CA TRP A 324 18.52 -0.68 4.90
C TRP A 324 19.46 -1.03 3.73
N GLY A 325 20.55 -1.74 4.04
CA GLY A 325 21.56 -2.11 3.05
C GLY A 325 22.44 -0.96 2.54
N LEU A 326 22.26 0.26 3.06
CA LEU A 326 23.03 1.44 2.67
C LEU A 326 23.90 1.96 3.84
N PRO A 327 25.03 2.64 3.56
CA PRO A 327 25.90 3.22 4.60
C PRO A 327 25.20 4.21 5.55
N MET A 328 24.06 4.78 5.11
CA MET A 328 23.26 5.71 5.90
C MET A 328 22.15 5.05 6.72
N ALA A 329 22.13 3.72 6.83
CA ALA A 329 21.09 2.98 7.55
C ALA A 329 20.95 3.47 9.00
N GLY A 330 19.71 3.74 9.42
CA GLY A 330 19.41 4.20 10.79
C GLY A 330 19.88 5.60 11.14
N ASN A 331 20.52 6.33 10.22
CA ASN A 331 20.91 7.71 10.48
C ASN A 331 19.66 8.62 10.53
N PRO A 332 19.44 9.41 11.59
CA PRO A 332 18.26 10.26 11.71
C PRO A 332 18.13 11.32 10.61
N ARG A 333 19.20 11.67 9.91
CA ARG A 333 19.23 12.68 8.83
C ARG A 333 19.28 12.07 7.43
N ASN A 334 18.87 10.81 7.26
CA ASN A 334 18.95 10.12 5.98
C ASN A 334 17.78 10.41 5.02
N HIS A 335 16.75 11.14 5.44
CA HIS A 335 15.54 11.34 4.62
C HIS A 335 15.84 11.92 3.24
N SER A 336 16.67 12.96 3.17
CA SER A 336 17.05 13.61 1.91
C SER A 336 18.51 13.39 1.52
N ALA A 337 19.25 12.58 2.26
CA ALA A 337 20.64 12.25 1.94
C ALA A 337 20.74 11.41 0.67
N LEU A 338 21.81 11.65 -0.09
CA LEU A 338 22.21 10.82 -1.22
C LEU A 338 23.57 10.20 -0.91
N LEU A 339 23.83 9.02 -1.46
CA LEU A 339 25.15 8.41 -1.44
C LEU A 339 26.14 9.26 -2.24
N THR A 340 27.40 9.31 -1.79
CA THR A 340 28.48 9.90 -2.56
C THR A 340 28.84 9.04 -3.76
N PRO A 341 29.53 9.57 -4.79
CA PRO A 341 29.99 8.77 -5.92
C PRO A 341 30.84 7.56 -5.50
N GLU A 342 31.69 7.73 -4.49
CA GLU A 342 32.50 6.64 -3.95
C GLU A 342 31.62 5.55 -3.30
N GLN A 343 30.60 5.95 -2.55
CA GLN A 343 29.65 5.01 -1.95
C GLN A 343 28.79 4.27 -2.98
N ILE A 344 28.42 4.94 -4.09
CA ILE A 344 27.74 4.29 -5.22
C ILE A 344 28.66 3.25 -5.87
N ASP A 345 29.95 3.58 -6.09
CA ASP A 345 30.92 2.65 -6.65
C ASP A 345 31.21 1.46 -5.73
N ASP A 346 31.27 1.68 -4.42
CA ASP A 346 31.41 0.62 -3.41
C ASP A 346 30.19 -0.29 -3.40
N PHE A 347 28.99 0.28 -3.44
CA PHE A 347 27.75 -0.47 -3.48
C PHE A 347 27.62 -1.30 -4.77
N ARG A 348 27.94 -0.71 -5.94
CA ARG A 348 27.95 -1.45 -7.21
C ARG A 348 28.84 -2.68 -7.14
N ARG A 349 30.05 -2.54 -6.59
CA ARG A 349 30.99 -3.66 -6.41
C ARG A 349 30.46 -4.70 -5.42
N ALA A 350 29.83 -4.26 -4.34
CA ALA A 350 29.25 -5.16 -3.33
C ALA A 350 28.13 -6.06 -3.87
N VAL A 351 27.38 -5.55 -4.87
CA VAL A 351 26.34 -6.33 -5.59
C VAL A 351 26.86 -7.00 -6.85
N ASN A 352 28.19 -7.10 -7.02
CA ASN A 352 28.87 -7.75 -8.14
C ASN A 352 28.51 -7.20 -9.51
N LEU A 353 28.35 -5.87 -9.65
CA LEU A 353 28.06 -5.19 -10.90
C LEU A 353 29.24 -4.35 -11.38
N THR A 354 29.32 -4.19 -12.71
CA THR A 354 30.23 -3.28 -13.40
C THR A 354 29.48 -2.04 -13.92
N GLN A 355 30.17 -1.05 -14.47
CA GLN A 355 29.52 0.09 -15.12
C GLN A 355 28.78 -0.29 -16.41
N GLU A 356 29.18 -1.40 -17.04
CA GLU A 356 28.60 -1.84 -18.31
C GLU A 356 27.26 -2.56 -18.09
N ASP A 357 27.12 -3.34 -17.00
CA ASP A 357 25.96 -4.17 -16.70
C ASP A 357 25.08 -3.66 -15.56
N GLU A 358 25.40 -2.49 -14.98
CA GLU A 358 24.71 -1.94 -13.80
C GLU A 358 23.20 -1.73 -13.98
N TRP A 359 22.74 -1.63 -15.23
CA TRP A 359 21.34 -1.46 -15.60
C TRP A 359 20.73 -2.72 -16.24
N ASP A 360 21.46 -3.82 -16.30
CA ASP A 360 20.97 -5.01 -16.99
C ASP A 360 20.01 -5.82 -16.11
N ARG A 361 19.08 -6.51 -16.77
CA ARG A 361 18.25 -7.54 -16.14
C ARG A 361 19.09 -8.78 -15.87
N PHE A 362 18.55 -9.68 -15.06
CA PHE A 362 19.11 -11.02 -14.94
C PHE A 362 19.01 -11.78 -16.26
N ASP A 363 19.96 -12.68 -16.52
CA ASP A 363 19.87 -13.60 -17.64
C ASP A 363 18.60 -14.45 -17.52
N ALA A 364 17.87 -14.60 -18.64
CA ALA A 364 16.59 -15.31 -18.65
C ALA A 364 16.68 -16.78 -18.18
N GLY A 365 17.88 -17.38 -18.25
CA GLY A 365 18.14 -18.74 -17.81
C GLY A 365 18.71 -18.85 -16.38
N SER A 366 19.01 -17.73 -15.71
CA SER A 366 19.40 -17.74 -14.30
C SER A 366 18.19 -18.00 -13.40
N ALA A 367 18.44 -18.43 -12.16
CA ALA A 367 17.36 -18.65 -11.16
C ALA A 367 16.52 -17.39 -10.97
N GLU A 368 17.18 -16.24 -10.84
CA GLU A 368 16.52 -14.94 -10.68
C GLU A 368 15.71 -14.52 -11.92
N GLY A 369 16.27 -14.76 -13.13
CA GLY A 369 15.59 -14.46 -14.39
C GLY A 369 14.36 -15.33 -14.60
N ILE A 370 14.42 -16.60 -14.21
CA ILE A 370 13.27 -17.52 -14.23
C ILE A 370 12.18 -17.01 -13.31
N VAL A 371 12.48 -16.69 -12.04
CA VAL A 371 11.52 -16.13 -11.08
C VAL A 371 10.88 -14.86 -11.61
N CYS A 372 11.68 -13.90 -12.12
CA CYS A 372 11.15 -12.65 -12.68
C CYS A 372 10.18 -12.89 -13.84
N ASN A 373 10.51 -13.84 -14.76
CA ASN A 373 9.66 -14.17 -15.89
C ASN A 373 8.36 -14.88 -15.47
N GLU A 374 8.44 -15.84 -14.55
CA GLU A 374 7.26 -16.54 -14.01
C GLU A 374 6.32 -15.56 -13.32
N ARG A 375 6.87 -14.66 -12.50
CA ARG A 375 6.08 -13.63 -11.81
C ARG A 375 5.44 -12.66 -12.78
N ARG A 376 6.11 -12.29 -13.87
CA ARG A 376 5.50 -11.50 -14.95
C ARG A 376 4.25 -12.19 -15.50
N GLU A 377 4.32 -13.48 -15.80
CA GLU A 377 3.18 -14.23 -16.36
C GLU A 377 2.05 -14.35 -15.34
N VAL A 378 2.37 -14.65 -14.07
CA VAL A 378 1.37 -14.72 -12.98
C VAL A 378 0.65 -13.39 -12.75
N LEU A 379 1.40 -12.28 -12.83
CA LEU A 379 0.86 -10.94 -12.58
C LEU A 379 0.33 -10.26 -13.86
N HIS A 380 0.44 -10.93 -15.02
CA HIS A 380 -0.06 -10.39 -16.28
C HIS A 380 -1.57 -10.18 -16.22
N ARG A 381 -2.01 -9.00 -16.63
CA ARG A 381 -3.42 -8.66 -16.75
C ARG A 381 -3.73 -8.25 -18.19
N PRO A 382 -4.71 -8.90 -18.82
CA PRO A 382 -5.15 -8.43 -20.12
C PRO A 382 -5.72 -7.02 -19.98
N PRO A 383 -5.52 -6.14 -20.97
CA PRO A 383 -6.11 -4.82 -20.94
C PRO A 383 -7.64 -4.92 -20.88
N THR A 384 -8.27 -4.10 -20.04
CA THR A 384 -9.72 -3.99 -20.00
C THR A 384 -10.24 -3.55 -21.38
N SER A 385 -11.35 -4.16 -21.83
CA SER A 385 -11.96 -3.77 -23.12
C SER A 385 -12.24 -2.27 -23.15
N ALA A 386 -11.87 -1.61 -24.25
CA ALA A 386 -12.18 -0.20 -24.45
C ALA A 386 -13.68 0.06 -24.75
N HIS A 387 -14.46 -1.00 -24.98
CA HIS A 387 -15.87 -0.89 -25.35
C HIS A 387 -16.75 -1.20 -24.14
N LEU A 388 -17.58 -0.21 -23.78
CA LEU A 388 -18.63 -0.35 -22.78
C LEU A 388 -19.96 -0.62 -23.51
N ASP A 389 -20.61 -1.73 -23.18
CA ASP A 389 -21.89 -2.10 -23.76
C ASP A 389 -23.05 -1.55 -22.88
N ILE A 390 -23.06 -0.23 -22.67
CA ILE A 390 -24.13 0.48 -21.96
C ILE A 390 -24.77 1.50 -22.91
N GLU A 391 -26.05 1.31 -23.19
CA GLU A 391 -26.81 2.35 -23.89
C GLU A 391 -27.17 3.49 -22.94
N VAL A 392 -26.47 4.62 -23.09
CA VAL A 392 -26.81 5.84 -22.36
C VAL A 392 -27.75 6.68 -23.22
N PRO A 393 -29.01 6.94 -22.79
CA PRO A 393 -29.94 7.77 -23.54
C PRO A 393 -29.40 9.21 -23.67
N SER A 394 -29.62 9.82 -24.82
CA SER A 394 -29.17 11.18 -25.11
C SER A 394 -29.80 12.24 -24.21
N GLN A 395 -30.88 11.92 -23.55
CA GLN A 395 -31.61 12.80 -22.63
C GLN A 395 -32.14 12.00 -21.44
N VAL A 396 -31.69 12.37 -20.24
CA VAL A 396 -32.28 11.96 -18.97
C VAL A 396 -32.85 13.22 -18.33
N GLY A 397 -34.15 13.25 -18.04
CA GLY A 397 -34.72 14.45 -17.47
C GLY A 397 -36.21 14.36 -17.15
N ILE A 398 -36.66 15.37 -16.47
CA ILE A 398 -38.06 15.56 -16.09
C ILE A 398 -38.65 16.79 -16.78
N ARG A 399 -39.96 16.74 -17.04
CA ARG A 399 -40.72 17.94 -17.46
C ARG A 399 -41.43 18.50 -16.23
N SER A 400 -41.27 19.79 -15.98
CA SER A 400 -42.01 20.51 -14.95
C SER A 400 -42.74 21.70 -15.54
N THR A 401 -43.96 21.89 -15.10
CA THR A 401 -44.79 23.08 -15.44
C THR A 401 -44.68 24.18 -14.38
N LYS A 402 -43.99 23.87 -13.25
CA LYS A 402 -43.78 24.81 -12.14
C LYS A 402 -42.30 25.02 -11.89
N PRO A 403 -41.88 26.21 -11.47
CA PRO A 403 -40.53 26.44 -10.99
C PRO A 403 -40.19 25.47 -9.83
N MET A 404 -38.97 24.95 -9.83
CA MET A 404 -38.44 24.11 -8.74
C MET A 404 -36.96 24.44 -8.55
N SER A 405 -36.41 24.09 -7.38
CA SER A 405 -34.99 24.18 -7.13
C SER A 405 -34.22 23.14 -7.94
N THR A 406 -32.94 23.39 -8.21
CA THR A 406 -32.05 22.39 -8.85
C THR A 406 -31.92 21.10 -8.02
N GLN A 407 -31.91 21.21 -6.69
CA GLN A 407 -31.89 20.09 -5.76
C GLN A 407 -33.17 19.24 -5.84
N GLU A 408 -34.36 19.88 -5.97
CA GLU A 408 -35.62 19.16 -6.15
C GLU A 408 -35.65 18.48 -7.54
N ALA A 409 -35.19 19.18 -8.58
CA ALA A 409 -35.09 18.62 -9.91
C ALA A 409 -34.15 17.40 -9.94
N PHE A 410 -33.01 17.49 -9.28
CA PHE A 410 -32.06 16.37 -9.11
C PHE A 410 -32.73 15.15 -8.46
N GLY A 411 -33.38 15.32 -7.31
CA GLY A 411 -34.07 14.22 -6.63
C GLY A 411 -35.14 13.54 -7.49
N ARG A 412 -35.87 14.32 -8.31
CA ARG A 412 -36.87 13.78 -9.26
C ARG A 412 -36.21 13.01 -10.40
N ILE A 413 -35.09 13.50 -10.93
CA ILE A 413 -34.30 12.81 -11.97
C ILE A 413 -33.79 11.47 -11.41
N MET A 414 -33.29 11.45 -10.19
CA MET A 414 -32.83 10.21 -9.53
C MET A 414 -33.95 9.17 -9.40
N VAL A 415 -35.18 9.62 -9.10
CA VAL A 415 -36.35 8.71 -9.07
C VAL A 415 -36.67 8.14 -10.45
N GLU A 416 -36.51 8.94 -11.53
CA GLU A 416 -36.70 8.42 -12.90
C GLU A 416 -35.59 7.46 -13.30
N LEU A 417 -34.32 7.73 -12.96
CA LEU A 417 -33.21 6.80 -13.15
C LEU A 417 -33.46 5.46 -12.44
N ALA A 418 -34.04 5.47 -11.24
CA ALA A 418 -34.42 4.25 -10.53
C ALA A 418 -35.54 3.44 -11.23
N ARG A 419 -36.20 4.01 -12.24
CA ARG A 419 -37.24 3.35 -13.06
C ARG A 419 -36.74 2.92 -14.43
N ASP A 420 -35.58 3.39 -14.84
CA ASP A 420 -35.00 3.09 -16.13
C ASP A 420 -34.26 1.75 -16.06
N ASP A 421 -34.80 0.71 -16.65
CA ASP A 421 -34.24 -0.63 -16.60
C ASP A 421 -32.88 -0.76 -17.32
N SER A 422 -32.54 0.18 -18.22
CA SER A 422 -31.26 0.17 -18.94
C SER A 422 -30.13 0.78 -18.12
N LEU A 423 -30.40 1.85 -17.35
CA LEU A 423 -29.39 2.56 -16.57
C LEU A 423 -29.37 2.19 -15.09
N ARG A 424 -30.55 1.88 -14.52
CA ARG A 424 -30.68 1.57 -13.10
C ARG A 424 -29.63 0.58 -12.58
N PRO A 425 -29.30 -0.54 -13.26
CA PRO A 425 -28.34 -1.50 -12.73
C PRO A 425 -26.95 -0.93 -12.47
N TYR A 426 -26.58 0.10 -13.21
CA TYR A 426 -25.24 0.70 -13.15
C TYR A 426 -25.16 1.92 -12.21
N VAL A 427 -26.29 2.50 -11.82
CA VAL A 427 -26.33 3.68 -10.96
C VAL A 427 -26.12 3.26 -9.51
N VAL A 428 -25.08 3.80 -8.88
CA VAL A 428 -24.78 3.66 -7.46
C VAL A 428 -24.67 5.03 -6.81
N THR A 429 -25.38 5.23 -5.71
CA THR A 429 -25.35 6.51 -4.99
C THR A 429 -24.62 6.39 -3.67
N THR A 430 -24.02 7.49 -3.20
CA THR A 430 -23.36 7.55 -1.89
C THR A 430 -23.49 8.96 -1.30
N ALA A 431 -23.47 9.04 0.02
CA ALA A 431 -23.51 10.30 0.75
C ALA A 431 -22.84 10.14 2.13
N PRO A 432 -22.24 11.21 2.69
CA PRO A 432 -21.67 11.19 4.04
C PRO A 432 -22.75 11.59 5.07
N ASP A 433 -23.69 10.68 5.36
CA ASP A 433 -24.82 10.85 6.31
C ASP A 433 -25.75 12.05 5.95
N VAL A 434 -25.87 12.38 4.66
CA VAL A 434 -26.70 13.52 4.21
C VAL A 434 -27.68 13.16 3.09
N ALA A 435 -27.87 11.88 2.80
CA ALA A 435 -28.65 11.38 1.66
C ALA A 435 -30.09 11.94 1.61
N THR A 436 -30.76 12.03 2.76
CA THR A 436 -32.13 12.58 2.86
C THR A 436 -32.20 14.05 2.49
N SER A 437 -31.33 14.85 3.11
CA SER A 437 -31.34 16.32 2.96
C SER A 437 -30.78 16.77 1.61
N THR A 438 -30.10 15.90 0.89
CA THR A 438 -29.61 16.10 -0.49
C THR A 438 -30.54 15.49 -1.55
N ASN A 439 -31.77 15.12 -1.16
CA ASN A 439 -32.83 14.60 -2.03
C ASN A 439 -32.57 13.23 -2.71
N LEU A 440 -31.72 12.37 -2.12
CA LEU A 440 -31.57 10.99 -2.55
C LEU A 440 -32.67 10.05 -1.99
N GLY A 441 -33.43 10.45 -0.98
CA GLY A 441 -34.41 9.60 -0.32
C GLY A 441 -35.42 8.92 -1.26
N GLY A 442 -35.85 9.62 -2.33
CA GLY A 442 -36.75 9.07 -3.34
C GLY A 442 -36.12 7.93 -4.17
N PHE A 443 -34.85 8.03 -4.49
CA PHE A 443 -34.06 6.96 -5.13
C PHE A 443 -33.88 5.78 -4.18
N ILE A 444 -33.41 6.02 -2.97
CA ILE A 444 -33.12 5.00 -1.97
C ILE A 444 -34.38 4.19 -1.62
N ASN A 445 -35.56 4.83 -1.53
CA ASN A 445 -36.84 4.15 -1.31
C ASN A 445 -37.18 3.10 -2.42
N LYS A 446 -36.57 3.22 -3.60
CA LYS A 446 -36.79 2.28 -4.71
C LYS A 446 -35.74 1.19 -4.81
N VAL A 447 -34.50 1.52 -4.49
CA VAL A 447 -33.35 0.64 -4.75
C VAL A 447 -32.71 0.11 -3.46
N GLY A 448 -33.03 0.68 -2.30
CA GLY A 448 -32.47 0.26 -1.01
C GLY A 448 -31.06 0.76 -0.73
N VAL A 449 -30.58 0.47 0.47
CA VAL A 449 -29.24 0.73 0.96
C VAL A 449 -28.43 -0.57 0.89
N PHE A 450 -27.21 -0.47 0.37
CA PHE A 450 -26.31 -1.62 0.28
C PHE A 450 -25.82 -2.06 1.66
N SER A 451 -25.97 -3.32 1.95
CA SER A 451 -25.40 -4.00 3.12
C SER A 451 -25.03 -5.43 2.70
N PRO A 452 -23.87 -5.98 3.14
CA PRO A 452 -23.48 -7.35 2.81
C PRO A 452 -24.51 -8.40 3.28
N VAL A 453 -25.34 -8.05 4.25
CA VAL A 453 -26.38 -8.91 4.82
C VAL A 453 -27.72 -8.19 4.87
N GLU A 454 -28.81 -8.94 4.72
CA GLU A 454 -30.16 -8.40 4.94
C GLU A 454 -30.34 -7.93 6.38
N LYS A 455 -30.78 -6.69 6.55
CA LYS A 455 -31.09 -6.14 7.86
C LYS A 455 -32.60 -6.03 8.08
N ARG A 456 -33.05 -6.46 9.24
CA ARG A 456 -34.45 -6.39 9.62
C ARG A 456 -34.86 -4.93 9.94
N LEU A 457 -35.93 -4.47 9.30
CA LEU A 457 -36.59 -3.22 9.69
C LEU A 457 -37.40 -3.45 10.99
N TRP A 458 -37.14 -2.64 12.00
CA TRP A 458 -37.83 -2.69 13.29
C TRP A 458 -38.96 -1.65 13.41
N SER A 459 -39.07 -0.74 12.43
CA SER A 459 -40.14 0.26 12.37
C SER A 459 -41.25 -0.22 11.46
N GLU A 460 -42.51 -0.18 11.94
CA GLU A 460 -43.68 -0.60 11.16
C GLU A 460 -44.18 0.49 10.21
N ASP A 461 -43.89 1.75 10.47
CA ASP A 461 -44.29 2.90 9.62
C ASP A 461 -43.10 3.84 9.37
N PRO A 462 -42.11 3.40 8.59
CA PRO A 462 -40.98 4.26 8.26
C PRO A 462 -41.42 5.33 7.27
N VAL A 463 -41.15 6.59 7.58
CA VAL A 463 -41.31 7.72 6.64
C VAL A 463 -40.47 7.49 5.37
N MET A 464 -39.36 6.77 5.52
CA MET A 464 -38.54 6.27 4.43
C MET A 464 -38.40 4.75 4.54
N LYS A 465 -38.67 4.06 3.43
CA LYS A 465 -38.53 2.60 3.32
C LYS A 465 -37.10 2.25 2.97
N TRP A 466 -36.17 2.50 3.85
CA TRP A 466 -34.77 2.14 3.67
C TRP A 466 -34.57 0.66 4.02
N SER A 467 -34.79 -0.21 3.02
CA SER A 467 -34.37 -1.61 3.17
C SER A 467 -32.87 -1.70 2.99
N GLU A 468 -32.19 -2.37 3.93
CA GLU A 468 -30.76 -2.63 3.83
C GLU A 468 -30.50 -4.08 3.46
N GLY A 469 -29.74 -4.30 2.38
CA GLY A 469 -29.42 -5.65 1.92
C GLY A 469 -28.47 -5.66 0.73
N PRO A 470 -28.05 -6.86 0.27
CA PRO A 470 -27.04 -7.01 -0.77
C PRO A 470 -27.40 -6.40 -2.13
N GLN A 471 -28.69 -6.19 -2.40
CA GLN A 471 -29.18 -5.61 -3.65
C GLN A 471 -29.45 -4.11 -3.57
N GLY A 472 -29.14 -3.45 -2.43
CA GLY A 472 -29.24 -2.02 -2.30
C GLY A 472 -28.24 -1.27 -3.17
N GLN A 473 -28.63 -0.13 -3.75
CA GLN A 473 -27.77 0.65 -4.66
C GLN A 473 -27.32 2.00 -4.06
N HIS A 474 -27.57 2.22 -2.79
CA HIS A 474 -27.03 3.36 -2.05
C HIS A 474 -26.02 2.87 -1.02
N ILE A 475 -24.82 3.40 -1.05
CA ILE A 475 -23.80 3.13 -0.03
C ILE A 475 -23.76 4.33 0.92
N GLU A 476 -24.29 4.13 2.14
CA GLU A 476 -24.24 5.16 3.18
C GLU A 476 -22.88 5.13 3.85
N LEU A 477 -22.23 6.29 3.96
CA LEU A 477 -20.96 6.49 4.64
C LEU A 477 -21.18 7.14 6.01
N GLY A 478 -20.16 7.09 6.85
CA GLY A 478 -20.07 7.96 8.01
C GLY A 478 -19.96 9.44 7.60
N ILE A 479 -19.98 10.36 8.58
CA ILE A 479 -19.81 11.80 8.33
C ILE A 479 -18.34 12.08 7.95
N SER A 480 -17.99 11.79 6.70
CA SER A 480 -16.67 12.03 6.13
C SER A 480 -16.76 12.35 4.64
N GLU A 481 -16.49 13.57 4.29
CA GLU A 481 -16.43 14.02 2.89
C GLU A 481 -15.18 13.46 2.18
N MET A 482 -14.11 13.19 2.92
CA MET A 482 -12.93 12.53 2.37
C MET A 482 -13.27 11.12 1.89
N ASN A 483 -13.96 10.32 2.70
CA ASN A 483 -14.42 8.97 2.34
C ASN A 483 -15.37 9.00 1.14
N LEU A 484 -16.26 10.01 1.05
CA LEU A 484 -17.14 10.18 -0.11
C LEU A 484 -16.34 10.24 -1.41
N PHE A 485 -15.35 11.12 -1.51
CA PHE A 485 -14.58 11.28 -2.75
C PHE A 485 -13.64 10.09 -3.01
N LEU A 486 -13.11 9.45 -1.97
CA LEU A 486 -12.34 8.20 -2.11
C LEU A 486 -13.22 7.08 -2.69
N LEU A 487 -14.41 6.86 -2.13
CA LEU A 487 -15.34 5.85 -2.64
C LEU A 487 -15.79 6.17 -4.07
N LEU A 488 -16.15 7.43 -4.37
CA LEU A 488 -16.54 7.83 -5.72
C LEU A 488 -15.44 7.54 -6.75
N GLY A 489 -14.19 7.82 -6.40
CA GLY A 489 -13.04 7.49 -7.24
C GLY A 489 -12.93 5.99 -7.53
N GLN A 490 -13.11 5.13 -6.51
CA GLN A 490 -13.02 3.69 -6.68
C GLN A 490 -14.23 3.10 -7.42
N LEU A 491 -15.44 3.61 -7.19
CA LEU A 491 -16.62 3.26 -7.98
C LEU A 491 -16.44 3.63 -9.45
N GLY A 492 -15.86 4.81 -9.74
CA GLY A 492 -15.51 5.22 -11.10
C GLY A 492 -14.46 4.36 -11.77
N LEU A 493 -13.51 3.81 -11.00
CA LEU A 493 -12.46 2.89 -11.48
C LEU A 493 -12.91 1.43 -11.57
N SER A 494 -14.15 1.10 -11.21
CA SER A 494 -14.63 -0.30 -11.15
C SER A 494 -14.52 -1.04 -12.49
N TRP A 495 -14.62 -0.31 -13.63
CA TRP A 495 -14.39 -0.89 -14.95
C TRP A 495 -12.96 -1.42 -15.09
N ASP A 496 -11.99 -0.63 -14.76
CA ASP A 496 -10.57 -1.01 -14.88
C ASP A 496 -10.14 -2.04 -13.84
N LEU A 497 -10.67 -1.95 -12.61
CA LEU A 497 -10.27 -2.82 -11.51
C LEU A 497 -11.01 -4.16 -11.50
N SER A 498 -12.26 -4.20 -11.98
CA SER A 498 -13.16 -5.35 -11.84
C SER A 498 -13.90 -5.70 -13.13
N GLY A 499 -13.69 -5.00 -14.23
CA GLY A 499 -14.39 -5.21 -15.49
C GLY A 499 -15.90 -4.90 -15.44
N GLN A 500 -16.34 -4.09 -14.46
CA GLN A 500 -17.73 -3.71 -14.29
C GLN A 500 -17.90 -2.19 -14.32
N PRO A 501 -18.58 -1.64 -15.34
CA PRO A 501 -18.89 -0.21 -15.36
C PRO A 501 -19.93 0.13 -14.31
N LEU A 502 -19.73 1.26 -13.61
CA LEU A 502 -20.70 1.87 -12.71
C LEU A 502 -20.85 3.35 -13.04
N ILE A 503 -22.00 3.92 -12.67
CA ILE A 503 -22.31 5.35 -12.75
C ILE A 503 -22.45 5.85 -11.31
N PRO A 504 -21.34 6.27 -10.67
CA PRO A 504 -21.38 6.70 -9.28
C PRO A 504 -21.90 8.13 -9.17
N ILE A 505 -22.79 8.37 -8.21
CA ILE A 505 -23.35 9.68 -7.91
C ILE A 505 -23.21 9.95 -6.42
N GLY A 506 -22.38 10.92 -6.06
CA GLY A 506 -22.20 11.37 -4.69
C GLY A 506 -22.92 12.70 -4.42
N THR A 507 -23.45 12.84 -3.22
CA THR A 507 -24.05 14.11 -2.78
C THR A 507 -23.41 14.60 -1.48
N VAL A 508 -23.19 15.91 -1.41
CA VAL A 508 -22.55 16.59 -0.29
C VAL A 508 -23.05 18.02 -0.21
N TYR A 509 -22.98 18.64 0.96
CA TYR A 509 -23.26 20.07 1.11
C TYR A 509 -22.14 20.93 0.54
N ASP A 510 -22.48 21.97 -0.21
CA ASP A 510 -21.54 22.89 -0.85
C ASP A 510 -20.38 23.36 0.06
N PRO A 511 -20.61 23.77 1.35
CA PRO A 511 -19.53 24.25 2.20
C PRO A 511 -18.48 23.18 2.52
N PHE A 512 -18.82 21.89 2.38
CA PHE A 512 -17.98 20.77 2.81
C PHE A 512 -17.24 20.07 1.67
N VAL A 513 -17.46 20.46 0.41
CA VAL A 513 -16.71 19.95 -0.74
C VAL A 513 -15.19 20.05 -0.53
N LEU A 514 -14.74 21.14 0.08
CA LEU A 514 -13.31 21.39 0.32
C LEU A 514 -12.67 20.39 1.30
N ARG A 515 -13.45 19.71 2.15
CA ARG A 515 -12.91 18.68 3.07
C ARG A 515 -12.42 17.43 2.34
N GLY A 516 -12.98 17.15 1.16
CA GLY A 516 -12.60 16.00 0.34
C GLY A 516 -11.86 16.38 -0.95
N LEU A 517 -11.42 17.64 -1.09
CA LEU A 517 -10.86 18.16 -2.33
C LEU A 517 -9.62 17.37 -2.78
N ASP A 518 -8.76 16.97 -1.86
CA ASP A 518 -7.56 16.19 -2.16
C ASP A 518 -7.93 14.83 -2.78
N ALA A 519 -8.83 14.07 -2.15
CA ALA A 519 -9.34 12.82 -2.70
C ALA A 519 -10.05 13.00 -4.05
N PHE A 520 -10.82 14.10 -4.21
CA PHE A 520 -11.44 14.43 -5.48
C PHE A 520 -10.42 14.66 -6.60
N ILE A 521 -9.36 15.42 -6.34
CA ILE A 521 -8.28 15.65 -7.31
C ILE A 521 -7.61 14.32 -7.68
N TYR A 522 -7.31 13.46 -6.70
CA TYR A 522 -6.70 12.16 -6.94
C TYR A 522 -7.62 11.17 -7.65
N SER A 523 -8.93 11.31 -7.55
CA SER A 523 -9.88 10.46 -8.29
C SER A 523 -9.82 10.67 -9.80
N VAL A 524 -9.28 11.81 -10.25
CA VAL A 524 -9.12 12.16 -11.68
C VAL A 524 -7.65 12.16 -12.14
N TYR A 525 -6.71 11.84 -11.23
CA TYR A 525 -5.27 11.74 -11.49
C TYR A 525 -4.86 10.27 -11.72
#